data_2fe433f658cfb3e3f0a060ed865072b3
#
_entry.id   2fe433f658cfb3e3f0a060ed865072b3
#
_cell.length_a   1.000
_cell.length_b   1.000
_cell.length_c   1.000
_cell.angle_alpha   90.00
_cell.angle_beta   90.00
_cell.angle_gamma   90.00
#
_symmetry.space_group_name_H-M   'P 1'
#
loop_
_entity.id
_entity.type
_entity.pdbx_description
1 polymer ?
#
loop_
_entity_poly.entity_id
_entity_poly.type
_entity_poly.pdbx_seq_one_letter_code
_entity_poly.pdbx_strand_id
1 'polypeptide(L)'
;MRVFVYCRVAHDDSFSLEAQAAQLRRYAEQAGYTIIGATAEQGSGLTLDRPGLEKVTQAVLAGKVDMVLVNSIDRIGREWGMTQAYIDLLIQHKVKLLCIRDRLLFDKQGVTYF
;
A
#
# COMPACT_ATOMS: atom_id res chain seq x y z
N MET A 1 -13.66 -3.72 -6.91
CA MET A 1 -12.30 -4.14 -6.49
C MET A 1 -12.14 -3.85 -5.02
N ARG A 2 -11.68 -4.83 -4.26
CA ARG A 2 -11.49 -4.74 -2.81
C ARG A 2 -10.09 -4.20 -2.54
N VAL A 3 -9.99 -3.06 -1.85
CA VAL A 3 -8.69 -2.43 -1.62
C VAL A 3 -8.36 -2.32 -0.14
N PHE A 4 -7.08 -2.44 0.16
CA PHE A 4 -6.53 -2.16 1.48
C PHE A 4 -5.68 -0.89 1.40
N VAL A 5 -5.97 0.08 2.22
CA VAL A 5 -5.27 1.37 2.24
C VAL A 5 -4.15 1.32 3.28
N TYR A 6 -2.94 1.64 2.86
CA TYR A 6 -1.78 1.65 3.76
C TYR A 6 -1.08 3.01 3.74
N CYS A 7 -0.86 3.57 4.92
CA CYS A 7 -0.19 4.86 5.11
C CYS A 7 0.98 4.69 6.09
N ARG A 8 2.08 5.38 5.83
CA ARG A 8 3.25 5.37 6.71
C ARG A 8 3.96 6.71 6.68
N VAL A 9 4.45 7.12 7.86
CA VAL A 9 5.43 8.22 7.99
C VAL A 9 6.62 7.71 8.81
N ALA A 10 7.80 8.24 8.53
CA ALA A 10 9.03 7.83 9.22
C ALA A 10 9.14 8.43 10.62
N HIS A 11 8.55 9.59 10.83
CA HIS A 11 8.59 10.32 12.09
C HIS A 11 7.18 10.56 12.59
N ASP A 12 7.06 11.01 13.84
CA ASP A 12 5.79 11.38 14.43
C ASP A 12 5.23 12.64 13.72
N ASP A 13 4.46 12.40 12.70
CA ASP A 13 3.79 13.42 11.89
C ASP A 13 2.36 12.98 11.63
N SER A 14 1.52 13.10 12.64
CA SER A 14 0.13 12.68 12.57
C SER A 14 -0.66 13.48 11.52
N PHE A 15 -0.32 14.75 11.32
CA PHE A 15 -0.96 15.57 10.31
C PHE A 15 -0.72 15.03 8.90
N SER A 16 0.53 14.71 8.57
CA SER A 16 0.86 14.13 7.27
C SER A 16 0.22 12.76 7.10
N LEU A 17 0.19 11.95 8.16
CA LEU A 17 -0.42 10.64 8.13
C LEU A 17 -1.93 10.71 7.87
N GLU A 18 -2.63 11.63 8.54
CA GLU A 18 -4.06 11.85 8.32
C GLU A 18 -4.33 12.37 6.91
N ALA A 19 -3.50 13.27 6.40
CA ALA A 19 -3.63 13.79 5.04
C ALA A 19 -3.47 12.69 4.00
N GLN A 20 -2.49 11.79 4.18
CA GLN A 20 -2.32 10.62 3.31
C GLN A 20 -3.57 9.74 3.32
N ALA A 21 -4.06 9.41 4.51
CA ALA A 21 -5.23 8.55 4.66
C ALA A 21 -6.45 9.14 3.96
N ALA A 22 -6.70 10.43 4.16
CA ALA A 22 -7.84 11.12 3.54
C ALA A 22 -7.72 11.12 2.01
N GLN A 23 -6.53 11.37 1.48
CA GLN A 23 -6.30 11.37 0.04
C GLN A 23 -6.53 9.99 -0.58
N LEU A 24 -6.04 8.94 0.06
CA LEU A 24 -6.20 7.58 -0.43
C LEU A 24 -7.66 7.12 -0.38
N ARG A 25 -8.38 7.45 0.68
CA ARG A 25 -9.81 7.15 0.79
C ARG A 25 -10.61 7.84 -0.29
N ARG A 26 -10.34 9.12 -0.52
CA ARG A 26 -11.01 9.88 -1.58
C ARG A 26 -10.75 9.25 -2.94
N TYR A 27 -9.53 8.86 -3.21
CA TYR A 27 -9.17 8.20 -4.46
C TYR A 27 -9.98 6.90 -4.63
N ALA A 28 -10.01 6.06 -3.60
CA ALA A 28 -10.73 4.79 -3.64
C ALA A 28 -12.24 5.01 -3.87
N GLU A 29 -12.82 5.98 -3.18
CA GLU A 29 -14.24 6.31 -3.32
C GLU A 29 -14.56 6.78 -4.74
N GLN A 30 -13.74 7.68 -5.28
CA GLN A 30 -13.96 8.21 -6.64
C GLN A 30 -13.77 7.14 -7.70
N ALA A 31 -12.92 6.15 -7.46
CA ALA A 31 -12.70 5.04 -8.38
C ALA A 31 -13.75 3.93 -8.23
N GLY A 32 -14.63 4.03 -7.25
CA GLY A 32 -15.67 3.01 -7.01
C GLY A 32 -15.12 1.76 -6.33
N TYR A 33 -13.98 1.84 -5.66
CA TYR A 33 -13.38 0.71 -4.95
C TYR A 33 -14.03 0.52 -3.60
N THR A 34 -14.04 -0.74 -3.11
CA THR A 34 -14.50 -1.08 -1.76
C THR A 34 -13.30 -1.15 -0.82
N ILE A 35 -13.24 -0.26 0.16
CA ILE A 35 -12.17 -0.29 1.16
C ILE A 35 -12.49 -1.36 2.19
N ILE A 36 -11.69 -2.43 2.22
CA ILE A 36 -11.90 -3.55 3.15
C ILE A 36 -11.02 -3.44 4.39
N GLY A 37 -10.07 -2.54 4.40
CA GLY A 37 -9.19 -2.31 5.54
C GLY A 37 -8.30 -1.10 5.30
N ALA A 38 -7.82 -0.53 6.38
CA ALA A 38 -6.91 0.60 6.33
C ALA A 38 -6.01 0.57 7.56
N THR A 39 -4.71 0.76 7.35
CA THR A 39 -3.77 0.95 8.44
C THR A 39 -2.91 2.18 8.19
N ALA A 40 -2.58 2.87 9.26
CA ALA A 40 -1.75 4.06 9.23
C ALA A 40 -0.78 3.98 10.40
N GLU A 41 0.50 4.12 10.13
CA GLU A 41 1.50 3.90 11.17
C GLU A 41 2.74 4.78 10.99
N GLN A 42 3.45 4.96 12.10
CA GLN A 42 4.78 5.50 12.12
C GLN A 42 5.78 4.34 12.13
N GLY A 43 6.77 4.39 11.27
CA GLY A 43 7.79 3.34 11.23
C GLY A 43 8.86 3.64 10.20
N SER A 44 10.02 2.99 10.37
CA SER A 44 11.15 3.15 9.46
C SER A 44 10.87 2.55 8.09
N GLY A 45 11.28 3.24 7.03
CA GLY A 45 11.27 2.69 5.67
C GLY A 45 12.40 1.72 5.39
N LEU A 46 13.34 1.53 6.34
CA LEU A 46 14.50 0.65 6.18
C LEU A 46 14.19 -0.81 6.48
N THR A 47 13.02 -1.09 7.05
CA THR A 47 12.56 -2.45 7.33
C THR A 47 11.09 -2.58 6.98
N LEU A 48 10.64 -3.81 6.65
CA LEU A 48 9.23 -4.13 6.43
C LEU A 48 8.57 -4.71 7.69
N ASP A 49 9.31 -4.83 8.79
CA ASP A 49 8.80 -5.35 10.06
C ASP A 49 8.03 -4.26 10.79
N ARG A 50 6.78 -4.07 10.37
CA ARG A 50 5.86 -3.03 10.90
C ARG A 50 4.48 -3.61 11.10
N PRO A 51 3.83 -3.36 12.26
CA PRO A 51 2.51 -3.94 12.56
C PRO A 51 1.41 -3.60 11.55
N GLY A 52 1.39 -2.36 11.05
CA GLY A 52 0.40 -1.95 10.06
C GLY A 52 0.57 -2.66 8.73
N LEU A 53 1.81 -2.82 8.27
CA LEU A 53 2.10 -3.56 7.05
C LEU A 53 1.80 -5.06 7.24
N GLU A 54 2.04 -5.59 8.43
CA GLU A 54 1.69 -6.96 8.75
C GLU A 54 0.19 -7.22 8.60
N LYS A 55 -0.65 -6.27 8.99
CA LYS A 55 -2.10 -6.39 8.79
C LYS A 55 -2.47 -6.45 7.31
N VAL A 56 -1.79 -5.66 6.48
CA VAL A 56 -1.96 -5.74 5.02
C VAL A 56 -1.62 -7.15 4.54
N THR A 57 -0.47 -7.66 4.95
CA THR A 57 0.01 -8.99 4.57
C THR A 57 -0.98 -10.07 4.98
N GLN A 58 -1.49 -10.03 6.20
CA GLN A 58 -2.48 -11.00 6.67
C GLN A 58 -3.74 -10.99 5.81
N ALA A 59 -4.24 -9.81 5.45
CA ALA A 59 -5.42 -9.69 4.60
C ALA A 59 -5.16 -10.22 3.18
N VAL A 60 -3.96 -9.98 2.64
CA VAL A 60 -3.54 -10.49 1.34
C VAL A 60 -3.48 -12.02 1.36
N LEU A 61 -2.83 -12.60 2.38
CA LEU A 61 -2.71 -14.06 2.50
C LEU A 61 -4.07 -14.73 2.72
N ALA A 62 -5.01 -14.03 3.32
CA ALA A 62 -6.38 -14.53 3.51
C ALA A 62 -7.26 -14.40 2.27
N GLY A 63 -6.73 -13.87 1.17
CA GLY A 63 -7.48 -13.72 -0.07
C GLY A 63 -8.56 -12.64 -0.04
N LYS A 64 -8.44 -11.67 0.85
CA LYS A 64 -9.47 -10.63 1.05
C LYS A 64 -9.24 -9.37 0.24
N VAL A 65 -8.08 -9.23 -0.41
CA VAL A 65 -7.62 -8.00 -1.05
C VAL A 65 -7.38 -8.24 -2.53
N ASP A 66 -7.79 -7.29 -3.35
CA ASP A 66 -7.49 -7.28 -4.79
C ASP A 66 -6.36 -6.30 -5.11
N MET A 67 -6.24 -5.23 -4.31
CA MET A 67 -5.23 -4.21 -4.53
C MET A 67 -4.87 -3.50 -3.23
N VAL A 68 -3.58 -3.23 -3.04
CA VAL A 68 -3.09 -2.37 -1.97
C VAL A 68 -2.88 -0.97 -2.54
N LEU A 69 -3.35 0.03 -1.81
CA LEU A 69 -3.32 1.43 -2.21
C LEU A 69 -2.39 2.19 -1.29
N VAL A 70 -1.35 2.81 -1.86
CA VAL A 70 -0.39 3.63 -1.12
C VAL A 70 -0.20 4.97 -1.82
N ASN A 71 0.28 5.96 -1.09
CA ASN A 71 0.57 7.26 -1.69
C ASN A 71 1.78 7.18 -2.62
N SER A 72 2.87 6.57 -2.15
CA SER A 72 4.08 6.37 -2.95
C SER A 72 4.72 5.04 -2.59
N ILE A 73 5.55 4.52 -3.49
CA ILE A 73 6.18 3.22 -3.31
C ILE A 73 7.07 3.15 -2.06
N ASP A 74 7.68 4.27 -1.66
CA ASP A 74 8.55 4.33 -0.49
C ASP A 74 7.77 4.15 0.82
N ARG A 75 6.44 4.18 0.80
CA ARG A 75 5.61 3.84 1.97
C ARG A 75 5.68 2.35 2.28
N ILE A 76 5.88 1.50 1.28
CA ILE A 76 6.16 0.07 1.49
C ILE A 76 7.55 -0.07 2.10
N GLY A 77 8.57 0.52 1.49
CA GLY A 77 9.93 0.50 2.02
C GLY A 77 10.87 1.32 1.16
N ARG A 78 12.02 1.66 1.71
CA ARG A 78 13.05 2.44 1.02
C ARG A 78 14.20 1.59 0.49
N GLU A 79 14.35 0.37 1.00
CA GLU A 79 15.33 -0.57 0.47
C GLU A 79 14.69 -1.31 -0.70
N TRP A 80 15.28 -1.17 -1.88
CA TRP A 80 14.64 -1.63 -3.11
C TRP A 80 14.47 -3.15 -3.16
N GLY A 81 15.48 -3.91 -2.72
CA GLY A 81 15.40 -5.37 -2.74
C GLY A 81 14.26 -5.92 -1.91
N MET A 82 14.09 -5.39 -0.69
CA MET A 82 12.99 -5.79 0.20
C MET A 82 11.63 -5.34 -0.35
N THR A 83 11.58 -4.14 -0.89
CA THR A 83 10.35 -3.61 -1.50
C THR A 83 9.93 -4.45 -2.69
N GLN A 84 10.87 -4.80 -3.56
CA GLN A 84 10.59 -5.65 -4.72
C GLN A 84 10.10 -7.03 -4.29
N ALA A 85 10.72 -7.62 -3.27
CA ALA A 85 10.28 -8.90 -2.74
C ALA A 85 8.84 -8.84 -2.21
N TYR A 86 8.47 -7.73 -1.58
CA TYR A 86 7.11 -7.53 -1.09
C TYR A 86 6.11 -7.38 -2.23
N ILE A 87 6.47 -6.62 -3.26
CA ILE A 87 5.64 -6.49 -4.47
C ILE A 87 5.44 -7.86 -5.12
N ASP A 88 6.50 -8.67 -5.22
CA ASP A 88 6.41 -10.02 -5.76
C ASP A 88 5.45 -10.90 -4.95
N LEU A 89 5.47 -10.76 -3.62
CA LEU A 89 4.52 -11.46 -2.75
C LEU A 89 3.08 -11.07 -3.08
N LEU A 90 2.79 -9.79 -3.24
CA LEU A 90 1.47 -9.31 -3.61
C LEU A 90 1.03 -9.92 -4.95
N ILE A 91 1.90 -9.86 -5.95
CA ILE A 91 1.60 -10.37 -7.29
C ILE A 91 1.37 -11.87 -7.28
N GLN A 92 2.15 -12.64 -6.50
CA GLN A 92 1.94 -14.08 -6.33
C GLN A 92 0.55 -14.40 -5.79
N HIS A 93 -0.02 -13.51 -4.99
CA HIS A 93 -1.36 -13.67 -4.43
C HIS A 93 -2.43 -12.93 -5.25
N LYS A 94 -2.10 -12.55 -6.48
CA LYS A 94 -2.99 -11.87 -7.43
C LYS A 94 -3.47 -10.52 -6.91
N VAL A 95 -2.63 -9.85 -6.13
CA VAL A 95 -2.91 -8.53 -5.57
C VAL A 95 -2.06 -7.48 -6.28
N LYS A 96 -2.69 -6.39 -6.70
CA LYS A 96 -2.00 -5.27 -7.34
C LYS A 96 -1.51 -4.29 -6.28
N LEU A 97 -0.52 -3.47 -6.65
CA LEU A 97 -0.08 -2.34 -5.83
C LEU A 97 -0.24 -1.06 -6.65
N LEU A 98 -1.04 -0.13 -6.14
CA LEU A 98 -1.25 1.17 -6.78
C LEU A 98 -0.61 2.26 -5.94
N CYS A 99 0.36 2.96 -6.53
CA CYS A 99 1.09 4.07 -5.93
C CYS A 99 0.60 5.37 -6.58
N ILE A 100 -0.27 6.09 -5.88
CA ILE A 100 -1.03 7.19 -6.49
C ILE A 100 -0.12 8.35 -6.87
N ARG A 101 0.74 8.79 -5.96
CA ARG A 101 1.64 9.93 -6.18
C ARG A 101 2.66 9.67 -7.26
N ASP A 102 3.19 8.44 -7.29
CA ASP A 102 4.17 8.02 -8.31
C ASP A 102 3.51 7.71 -9.64
N ARG A 103 2.19 7.53 -9.63
CA ARG A 103 1.41 7.13 -10.80
C ARG A 103 1.89 5.81 -11.39
N LEU A 104 2.11 4.84 -10.50
CA LEU A 104 2.58 3.49 -10.84
C LEU A 104 1.56 2.46 -10.40
N LEU A 105 1.33 1.49 -11.28
CA LEU A 105 0.55 0.29 -10.98
C LEU A 105 1.43 -0.93 -11.21
N PHE A 106 1.58 -1.73 -10.16
CA PHE A 106 2.28 -3.02 -10.24
C PHE A 106 1.23 -4.14 -10.28
N ASP A 107 1.34 -5.00 -11.28
CA ASP A 107 0.49 -6.18 -11.41
C ASP A 107 1.27 -7.33 -12.07
N LYS A 108 0.58 -8.43 -12.39
CA LYS A 108 1.22 -9.62 -12.96
C LYS A 108 1.85 -9.36 -14.34
N GLN A 109 1.49 -8.27 -15.00
CA GLN A 109 2.04 -7.90 -16.30
C GLN A 109 3.22 -6.95 -16.19
N GLY A 110 3.59 -6.55 -14.97
CA GLY A 110 4.70 -5.66 -14.71
C GLY A 110 4.27 -4.31 -14.15
N VAL A 111 4.98 -3.26 -14.53
CA VAL A 111 4.75 -1.90 -14.04
C VAL A 111 4.08 -1.08 -15.13
N THR A 112 2.99 -0.42 -14.80
CA THR A 112 2.27 0.50 -15.70
C THR A 112 2.30 1.91 -15.12
N TYR A 113 2.60 2.87 -15.96
CA TYR A 113 2.49 4.30 -15.62
C TYR A 113 1.12 4.82 -16.07
N PHE A 114 0.56 5.72 -15.29
CA PHE A 114 -0.75 6.30 -15.64
C PHE A 114 -0.85 7.79 -15.35
#